data_c49d6422e8bfeed2b30d5c8059c19318
#
_entry.id   c49d6422e8bfeed2b30d5c8059c19318
#
_cell.length_a   1.000
_cell.length_b   1.000
_cell.length_c   1.000
_cell.angle_alpha   90.00
_cell.angle_beta   90.00
_cell.angle_gamma   90.00
#
_symmetry.space_group_name_H-M   'P 1'
#
loop_
_entity.id
_entity.type
_entity.pdbx_description
1 polymer ?
#
loop_
_entity_poly.entity_id
_entity_poly.type
_entity_poly.pdbx_seq_one_letter_code
_entity_poly.pdbx_strand_id
1 'polypeptide(L)'
;LADTVPIIFSTITGNGYKLAVAAAEAVPNHVGPYNIRYITDEVIDKFDTFVISYWCNHGTADDDTIDLISRMHGKKLIVIGTLGVSVDTAHAAKVCANVIALASEHNTLLGHYLCRGSIDLKRTFARTRIPEGQKGHLSMERFEKQKQSLGHPNAEELDAARAAVAEFLSKA
;
A
#
# COMPACT_ATOMS: atom_id res chain seq x y z
N LEU A 1 21.04 1.90 15.12
CA LEU A 1 20.09 1.94 13.97
C LEU A 1 18.62 2.09 14.40
N ALA A 2 18.37 2.24 15.74
CA ALA A 2 17.02 2.34 16.29
C ALA A 2 16.17 3.48 15.69
N ASP A 3 16.81 4.55 15.23
CA ASP A 3 16.13 5.72 14.65
C ASP A 3 16.06 5.73 13.12
N THR A 4 16.65 4.71 12.47
CA THR A 4 16.61 4.61 11.00
C THR A 4 15.40 3.83 10.56
N VAL A 5 14.65 4.37 9.59
CA VAL A 5 13.38 3.82 9.13
C VAL A 5 13.53 3.25 7.71
N PRO A 6 13.49 1.94 7.52
CA PRO A 6 13.39 1.35 6.19
C PRO A 6 12.05 1.67 5.56
N ILE A 7 12.10 2.10 4.31
CA ILE A 7 10.92 2.29 3.47
C ILE A 7 10.88 1.16 2.46
N ILE A 8 9.78 0.41 2.47
CA ILE A 8 9.60 -0.81 1.69
C ILE A 8 8.37 -0.64 0.80
N PHE A 9 8.44 -1.13 -0.43
CA PHE A 9 7.30 -1.08 -1.34
C PHE A 9 7.04 -2.41 -2.03
N SER A 10 5.75 -2.70 -2.21
CA SER A 10 5.21 -3.67 -3.15
C SER A 10 4.47 -2.93 -4.26
N THR A 11 4.71 -3.30 -5.50
CA THR A 11 4.07 -2.65 -6.64
C THR A 11 4.01 -3.55 -7.87
N ILE A 12 2.95 -3.42 -8.67
CA ILE A 12 2.85 -4.00 -10.01
C ILE A 12 2.92 -2.90 -11.06
N THR A 13 2.21 -1.78 -10.84
CA THR A 13 2.04 -0.71 -11.82
C THR A 13 2.87 0.53 -11.53
N GLY A 14 3.64 0.53 -10.43
CA GLY A 14 4.46 1.65 -9.99
C GLY A 14 3.80 2.54 -8.92
N ASN A 15 2.54 2.34 -8.57
CA ASN A 15 1.84 3.16 -7.58
C ASN A 15 2.45 3.05 -6.19
N GLY A 16 2.75 1.82 -5.75
CA GLY A 16 3.39 1.56 -4.46
C GLY A 16 4.77 2.20 -4.37
N TYR A 17 5.52 2.21 -5.45
CA TYR A 17 6.81 2.90 -5.51
C TYR A 17 6.67 4.43 -5.40
N LYS A 18 5.69 5.03 -6.10
CA LYS A 18 5.41 6.48 -5.99
C LYS A 18 5.08 6.89 -4.55
N LEU A 19 4.25 6.11 -3.86
CA LEU A 19 3.96 6.35 -2.43
C LEU A 19 5.21 6.20 -1.56
N ALA A 20 6.03 5.19 -1.79
CA ALA A 20 7.26 4.96 -1.04
C ALA A 20 8.26 6.11 -1.22
N VAL A 21 8.38 6.67 -2.42
CA VAL A 21 9.21 7.86 -2.69
C VAL A 21 8.67 9.07 -1.92
N ALA A 22 7.36 9.30 -1.94
CA ALA A 22 6.74 10.38 -1.18
C ALA A 22 6.96 10.20 0.34
N ALA A 23 6.86 8.98 0.85
CA ALA A 23 7.17 8.68 2.25
C ALA A 23 8.64 8.96 2.61
N ALA A 24 9.57 8.62 1.72
CA ALA A 24 11.00 8.87 1.91
C ALA A 24 11.30 10.38 2.10
N GLU A 25 10.61 11.24 1.37
CA GLU A 25 10.73 12.69 1.53
C GLU A 25 10.25 13.20 2.89
N ALA A 26 9.35 12.46 3.55
CA ALA A 26 8.77 12.81 4.85
C ALA A 26 9.52 12.19 6.05
N VAL A 27 10.46 11.28 5.81
CA VAL A 27 11.21 10.58 6.86
C VAL A 27 12.69 10.99 6.81
N PRO A 28 13.15 11.86 7.72
CA PRO A 28 14.51 12.43 7.64
C PRO A 28 15.62 11.39 7.72
N ASN A 29 15.44 10.35 8.53
CA ASN A 29 16.43 9.28 8.70
C ASN A 29 15.88 7.96 8.15
N HIS A 30 15.86 7.82 6.83
CA HIS A 30 15.38 6.63 6.15
C HIS A 30 16.48 5.91 5.36
N VAL A 31 16.19 4.66 5.03
CA VAL A 31 16.90 3.87 4.03
C VAL A 31 15.89 3.28 3.04
N GLY A 32 16.32 3.06 1.83
CA GLY A 32 15.43 2.68 0.72
C GLY A 32 14.94 3.89 -0.08
N PRO A 33 13.81 3.79 -0.82
CA PRO A 33 12.84 2.66 -0.83
C PRO A 33 13.39 1.35 -1.39
N TYR A 34 13.08 0.25 -0.71
CA TYR A 34 13.45 -1.10 -1.14
C TYR A 34 12.25 -1.88 -1.66
N ASN A 35 12.45 -2.65 -2.72
CA ASN A 35 11.44 -3.59 -3.15
C ASN A 35 11.27 -4.69 -2.09
N ILE A 36 10.02 -4.97 -1.73
CA ILE A 36 9.64 -5.93 -0.70
C ILE A 36 10.27 -7.32 -0.89
N ARG A 37 10.51 -7.73 -2.12
CA ARG A 37 11.10 -9.04 -2.46
C ARG A 37 12.53 -9.24 -1.98
N TYR A 38 13.21 -8.15 -1.62
CA TYR A 38 14.59 -8.20 -1.12
C TYR A 38 14.67 -8.08 0.42
N ILE A 39 13.53 -8.05 1.11
CA ILE A 39 13.50 -7.91 2.57
C ILE A 39 13.58 -9.28 3.23
N THR A 40 14.68 -9.51 3.92
CA THR A 40 14.94 -10.72 4.69
C THR A 40 14.61 -10.51 6.17
N ASP A 41 14.51 -11.61 6.92
CA ASP A 41 14.31 -11.54 8.38
C ASP A 41 15.44 -10.81 9.08
N GLU A 42 16.67 -10.94 8.57
CA GLU A 42 17.83 -10.20 9.08
C GLU A 42 17.68 -8.68 8.95
N VAL A 43 17.00 -8.21 7.89
CA VAL A 43 16.67 -6.78 7.72
C VAL A 43 15.59 -6.39 8.72
N ILE A 44 14.53 -7.23 8.89
CA ILE A 44 13.47 -6.99 9.86
C ILE A 44 14.04 -6.84 11.27
N ASP A 45 14.97 -7.71 11.66
CA ASP A 45 15.55 -7.72 13.00
C ASP A 45 16.39 -6.49 13.33
N LYS A 46 16.95 -5.83 12.32
CA LYS A 46 17.85 -4.67 12.51
C LYS A 46 17.12 -3.36 12.85
N PHE A 47 15.84 -3.24 12.57
CA PHE A 47 15.11 -1.98 12.69
C PHE A 47 13.85 -2.16 13.54
N ASP A 48 13.42 -1.06 14.17
CA ASP A 48 12.24 -1.06 15.05
C ASP A 48 11.00 -0.45 14.39
N THR A 49 11.20 0.51 13.47
CA THR A 49 10.13 1.23 12.78
C THR A 49 10.26 1.05 11.28
N PHE A 50 9.13 0.83 10.60
CA PHE A 50 9.08 0.62 9.14
C PHE A 50 7.95 1.42 8.49
N VAL A 51 8.20 1.89 7.28
CA VAL A 51 7.15 2.34 6.36
C VAL A 51 6.97 1.29 5.28
N ILE A 52 5.75 0.80 5.11
CA ILE A 52 5.41 -0.25 4.15
C ILE A 52 4.36 0.28 3.20
N SER A 53 4.69 0.33 1.91
CA SER A 53 3.79 0.72 0.84
C SER A 53 3.28 -0.51 0.08
N TYR A 54 1.97 -0.65 -0.03
CA TYR A 54 1.28 -1.79 -0.62
C TYR A 54 0.33 -1.39 -1.74
N TRP A 55 -0.10 -2.36 -2.53
CA TRP A 55 -1.25 -2.23 -3.42
C TRP A 55 -2.39 -3.15 -2.97
N CYS A 56 -3.62 -2.71 -3.20
CA CYS A 56 -4.80 -3.48 -2.81
C CYS A 56 -5.01 -4.68 -3.74
N ASN A 57 -5.14 -5.86 -3.14
CA ASN A 57 -5.47 -7.10 -3.81
C ASN A 57 -6.58 -7.83 -3.06
N HIS A 58 -7.67 -8.17 -3.75
CA HIS A 58 -8.81 -8.90 -3.17
C HIS A 58 -9.35 -8.35 -1.83
N GLY A 59 -9.38 -7.03 -1.69
CA GLY A 59 -9.96 -6.37 -0.51
C GLY A 59 -9.05 -6.27 0.71
N THR A 60 -7.76 -6.50 0.51
CA THR A 60 -6.70 -6.34 1.53
C THR A 60 -5.39 -5.90 0.86
N ALA A 61 -4.27 -5.95 1.58
CA ALA A 61 -2.96 -5.77 0.98
C ALA A 61 -2.61 -6.95 0.05
N ASP A 62 -1.64 -6.73 -0.84
CA ASP A 62 -1.10 -7.79 -1.70
C ASP A 62 -0.37 -8.88 -0.89
N ASP A 63 -0.19 -10.04 -1.52
CA ASP A 63 0.33 -11.23 -0.84
C ASP A 63 1.77 -11.04 -0.30
N ASP A 64 2.63 -10.33 -1.03
CA ASP A 64 3.99 -10.06 -0.58
C ASP A 64 3.98 -9.18 0.69
N THR A 65 3.07 -8.21 0.76
CA THR A 65 2.90 -7.34 1.93
C THR A 65 2.31 -8.11 3.12
N ILE A 66 1.33 -8.98 2.88
CA ILE A 66 0.77 -9.86 3.93
C ILE A 66 1.87 -10.75 4.51
N ASP A 67 2.67 -11.39 3.66
CA ASP A 67 3.79 -12.23 4.08
C ASP A 67 4.80 -11.45 4.94
N LEU A 68 5.24 -10.28 4.46
CA LEU A 68 6.19 -9.45 5.20
C LEU A 68 5.66 -9.06 6.58
N ILE A 69 4.44 -8.52 6.67
CA ILE A 69 3.86 -8.08 7.94
C ILE A 69 3.65 -9.26 8.90
N SER A 70 3.28 -10.43 8.37
CA SER A 70 3.09 -11.66 9.18
C SER A 70 4.40 -12.16 9.82
N ARG A 71 5.55 -11.84 9.24
CA ARG A 71 6.88 -12.15 9.80
C ARG A 71 7.37 -11.10 10.80
N MET A 72 6.73 -9.94 10.87
CA MET A 72 7.10 -8.85 11.77
C MET A 72 6.39 -8.99 13.11
N HIS A 73 7.13 -8.89 14.20
CA HIS A 73 6.62 -8.95 15.57
C HIS A 73 7.24 -7.84 16.43
N GLY A 74 6.40 -7.12 17.16
CA GLY A 74 6.84 -6.07 18.08
C GLY A 74 7.44 -4.84 17.39
N LYS A 75 7.18 -4.65 16.10
CA LYS A 75 7.64 -3.50 15.32
C LYS A 75 6.64 -2.36 15.35
N LYS A 76 7.09 -1.16 15.02
CA LYS A 76 6.25 0.01 14.77
C LYS A 76 6.06 0.17 13.28
N LEU A 77 4.82 0.17 12.81
CA LEU A 77 4.50 0.17 11.39
C LEU A 77 3.73 1.42 10.97
N ILE A 78 4.17 2.04 9.90
CA ILE A 78 3.39 2.99 9.10
C ILE A 78 3.05 2.28 7.80
N VAL A 79 1.78 2.12 7.50
CA VAL A 79 1.32 1.38 6.31
C VAL A 79 0.56 2.30 5.39
N ILE A 80 1.01 2.41 4.15
CA ILE A 80 0.41 3.27 3.13
C ILE A 80 0.07 2.44 1.89
N GLY A 81 -1.04 2.74 1.23
CA GLY A 81 -1.46 1.89 0.12
C GLY A 81 -2.27 2.59 -0.95
N THR A 82 -2.46 1.88 -2.05
CA THR A 82 -3.30 2.31 -3.17
C THR A 82 -4.35 1.27 -3.52
N LEU A 83 -5.48 1.73 -4.03
CA LEU A 83 -6.52 0.89 -4.62
C LEU A 83 -7.08 1.53 -5.90
N GLY A 84 -7.61 0.71 -6.79
CA GLY A 84 -8.09 1.15 -8.12
C GLY A 84 -9.46 1.81 -8.11
N VAL A 85 -10.14 1.91 -6.98
CA VAL A 85 -11.44 2.57 -6.82
C VAL A 85 -11.34 3.79 -5.93
N SER A 86 -12.41 4.60 -5.85
CA SER A 86 -12.45 5.74 -4.95
C SER A 86 -12.35 5.31 -3.48
N VAL A 87 -11.67 6.13 -2.67
CA VAL A 87 -11.52 5.88 -1.21
C VAL A 87 -12.83 6.04 -0.43
N ASP A 88 -13.85 6.65 -1.02
CA ASP A 88 -15.18 6.88 -0.41
C ASP A 88 -16.12 5.67 -0.52
N THR A 89 -15.60 4.53 -0.94
CA THR A 89 -16.40 3.32 -1.16
C THR A 89 -16.40 2.38 0.04
N ALA A 90 -17.45 1.56 0.17
CA ALA A 90 -17.48 0.47 1.16
C ALA A 90 -16.32 -0.52 0.96
N HIS A 91 -15.88 -0.71 -0.29
CA HIS A 91 -14.71 -1.55 -0.59
C HIS A 91 -13.43 -0.97 0.01
N ALA A 92 -13.20 0.35 -0.12
CA ALA A 92 -12.06 1.01 0.49
C ALA A 92 -12.09 0.91 2.02
N ALA A 93 -13.26 1.09 2.65
CA ALA A 93 -13.42 0.91 4.09
C ALA A 93 -13.05 -0.52 4.55
N LYS A 94 -13.45 -1.53 3.76
CA LYS A 94 -13.07 -2.93 4.02
C LYS A 94 -11.55 -3.15 3.90
N VAL A 95 -10.92 -2.58 2.89
CA VAL A 95 -9.46 -2.64 2.73
C VAL A 95 -8.76 -2.03 3.94
N CYS A 96 -9.17 -0.83 4.37
CA CYS A 96 -8.62 -0.19 5.56
C CYS A 96 -8.75 -1.08 6.80
N ALA A 97 -9.94 -1.63 7.06
CA ALA A 97 -10.17 -2.49 8.22
C ALA A 97 -9.28 -3.74 8.21
N ASN A 98 -9.16 -4.40 7.05
CA ASN A 98 -8.35 -5.60 6.90
C ASN A 98 -6.85 -5.32 7.08
N VAL A 99 -6.35 -4.24 6.50
CA VAL A 99 -4.93 -3.86 6.61
C VAL A 99 -4.57 -3.40 8.02
N ILE A 100 -5.44 -2.63 8.66
CA ILE A 100 -5.26 -2.21 10.06
C ILE A 100 -5.23 -3.43 10.98
N ALA A 101 -6.14 -4.38 10.81
CA ALA A 101 -6.15 -5.62 11.60
C ALA A 101 -4.86 -6.43 11.41
N LEU A 102 -4.43 -6.62 10.16
CA LEU A 102 -3.19 -7.33 9.83
C LEU A 102 -1.96 -6.66 10.49
N ALA A 103 -1.82 -5.35 10.31
CA ALA A 103 -0.66 -4.63 10.83
C ALA A 103 -0.63 -4.54 12.36
N SER A 104 -1.80 -4.57 13.01
CA SER A 104 -1.93 -4.44 14.47
C SER A 104 -1.90 -5.77 15.21
N GLU A 105 -1.93 -6.90 14.52
CA GLU A 105 -2.03 -8.22 15.17
C GLU A 105 -0.82 -8.52 16.06
N HIS A 106 0.38 -8.24 15.58
CA HIS A 106 1.63 -8.52 16.30
C HIS A 106 2.56 -7.31 16.41
N ASN A 107 2.10 -6.14 15.95
CA ASN A 107 2.90 -4.92 15.87
C ASN A 107 2.12 -3.70 16.38
N THR A 108 2.81 -2.60 16.56
CA THR A 108 2.18 -1.31 16.84
C THR A 108 1.97 -0.55 15.54
N LEU A 109 0.73 -0.40 15.09
CA LEU A 109 0.41 0.43 13.94
C LEU A 109 0.39 1.90 14.34
N LEU A 110 1.31 2.70 13.80
CA LEU A 110 1.39 4.15 14.03
C LEU A 110 0.35 4.90 13.17
N GLY A 111 0.02 4.38 12.00
CA GLY A 111 -1.01 4.92 11.14
C GLY A 111 -1.12 4.21 9.81
N HIS A 112 -2.28 4.40 9.17
CA HIS A 112 -2.61 3.86 7.86
C HIS A 112 -3.12 4.97 6.95
N TYR A 113 -2.60 5.02 5.71
CA TYR A 113 -3.04 5.93 4.66
C TYR A 113 -3.40 5.14 3.41
N LEU A 114 -4.51 5.49 2.77
CA LEU A 114 -4.98 4.85 1.54
C LEU A 114 -5.38 5.93 0.54
N CYS A 115 -4.91 5.83 -0.69
CA CYS A 115 -5.34 6.68 -1.79
C CYS A 115 -5.65 5.87 -3.05
N ARG A 116 -6.19 6.56 -4.05
CA ARG A 116 -6.43 5.94 -5.34
C ARG A 116 -5.13 5.72 -6.11
N GLY A 117 -5.04 4.61 -6.83
CA GLY A 117 -3.92 4.30 -7.71
C GLY A 117 -4.41 3.89 -9.09
N SER A 118 -3.64 4.20 -10.13
CA SER A 118 -3.96 3.81 -11.50
C SER A 118 -4.04 2.30 -11.64
N ILE A 119 -5.09 1.82 -12.30
CA ILE A 119 -5.17 0.41 -12.71
C ILE A 119 -4.16 0.11 -13.82
N ASP A 120 -3.78 -1.15 -13.95
CA ASP A 120 -3.19 -1.67 -15.19
C ASP A 120 -4.31 -1.78 -16.24
N LEU A 121 -4.35 -0.82 -17.15
CA LEU A 121 -5.42 -0.69 -18.12
C LEU A 121 -5.57 -1.94 -19.01
N LYS A 122 -4.46 -2.50 -19.48
CA LYS A 122 -4.45 -3.67 -20.36
C LYS A 122 -4.94 -4.92 -19.64
N ARG A 123 -4.42 -5.19 -18.46
CA ARG A 123 -4.80 -6.33 -17.61
C ARG A 123 -6.26 -6.22 -17.17
N THR A 124 -6.70 -5.03 -16.79
CA THR A 124 -8.08 -4.81 -16.35
C THR A 124 -9.06 -4.94 -17.52
N PHE A 125 -8.72 -4.41 -18.69
CA PHE A 125 -9.53 -4.58 -19.90
C PHE A 125 -9.67 -6.05 -20.32
N ALA A 126 -8.61 -6.84 -20.22
CA ALA A 126 -8.67 -8.27 -20.53
C ALA A 126 -9.75 -9.02 -19.72
N ARG A 127 -10.05 -8.57 -18.52
CA ARG A 127 -11.10 -9.16 -17.66
C ARG A 127 -12.51 -8.95 -18.22
N THR A 128 -12.74 -7.94 -19.04
CA THR A 128 -14.04 -7.72 -19.69
C THR A 128 -14.35 -8.78 -20.75
N ARG A 129 -13.35 -9.51 -21.22
CA ARG A 129 -13.49 -10.61 -22.18
C ARG A 129 -13.75 -11.96 -21.54
N ILE A 130 -13.63 -12.06 -20.22
CA ILE A 130 -14.03 -13.25 -19.47
C ILE A 130 -15.55 -13.33 -19.49
N PRO A 131 -16.16 -14.48 -19.81
CA PRO A 131 -17.62 -14.62 -19.82
C PRO A 131 -18.24 -14.26 -18.48
N GLU A 132 -19.43 -13.63 -18.54
CA GLU A 132 -20.21 -13.29 -17.38
C GLU A 132 -20.49 -14.54 -16.54
N GLY A 133 -20.39 -14.40 -15.20
CA GLY A 133 -20.54 -15.52 -14.24
C GLY A 133 -19.26 -16.33 -14.01
N GLN A 134 -18.22 -16.13 -14.80
CA GLN A 134 -16.90 -16.76 -14.57
C GLN A 134 -16.04 -15.91 -13.61
N LYS A 135 -15.18 -16.59 -12.84
CA LYS A 135 -14.25 -15.94 -11.92
C LYS A 135 -13.33 -14.98 -12.67
N GLY A 136 -13.23 -13.77 -12.20
CA GLY A 136 -12.39 -12.74 -12.78
C GLY A 136 -13.09 -11.84 -13.81
N HIS A 137 -14.34 -12.16 -14.20
CA HIS A 137 -15.15 -11.31 -15.06
C HIS A 137 -15.27 -9.88 -14.51
N LEU A 138 -15.16 -8.91 -15.38
CA LEU A 138 -15.38 -7.50 -15.10
C LEU A 138 -16.33 -6.93 -16.14
N SER A 139 -17.46 -6.34 -15.70
CA SER A 139 -18.38 -5.67 -16.62
C SER A 139 -17.74 -4.43 -17.25
N MET A 140 -18.17 -4.06 -18.46
CA MET A 140 -17.71 -2.83 -19.11
C MET A 140 -18.03 -1.58 -18.28
N GLU A 141 -19.17 -1.54 -17.60
CA GLU A 141 -19.51 -0.44 -16.69
C GLU A 141 -18.49 -0.29 -15.55
N ARG A 142 -18.10 -1.40 -14.92
CA ARG A 142 -17.07 -1.39 -13.87
C ARG A 142 -15.68 -1.04 -14.41
N PHE A 143 -15.36 -1.51 -15.61
CA PHE A 143 -14.10 -1.15 -16.28
C PHE A 143 -14.04 0.37 -16.52
N GLU A 144 -15.08 0.99 -17.05
CA GLU A 144 -15.13 2.43 -17.27
C GLU A 144 -15.00 3.23 -15.97
N LYS A 145 -15.61 2.76 -14.88
CA LYS A 145 -15.42 3.35 -13.55
C LYS A 145 -13.97 3.22 -13.05
N GLN A 146 -13.35 2.07 -13.25
CA GLN A 146 -11.94 1.84 -12.85
C GLN A 146 -10.96 2.65 -13.71
N LYS A 147 -11.26 2.92 -14.98
CA LYS A 147 -10.47 3.82 -15.84
C LYS A 147 -10.30 5.21 -15.24
N GLN A 148 -11.24 5.68 -14.46
CA GLN A 148 -11.15 6.98 -13.77
C GLN A 148 -10.01 7.03 -12.75
N SER A 149 -9.39 5.89 -12.42
CA SER A 149 -8.18 5.83 -11.58
C SER A 149 -6.90 6.28 -12.28
N LEU A 150 -6.91 6.39 -13.61
CA LEU A 150 -5.74 6.80 -14.37
C LEU A 150 -5.30 8.20 -13.94
N GLY A 151 -3.99 8.39 -13.74
CA GLY A 151 -3.42 9.62 -13.19
C GLY A 151 -3.31 9.65 -11.66
N HIS A 152 -3.79 8.61 -10.97
CA HIS A 152 -3.64 8.45 -9.53
C HIS A 152 -2.49 7.45 -9.18
N PRO A 153 -1.79 7.64 -8.04
CA PRO A 153 -1.91 8.80 -7.15
C PRO A 153 -1.49 10.09 -7.84
N ASN A 154 -2.26 11.16 -7.64
CA ASN A 154 -1.95 12.48 -8.14
C ASN A 154 -1.08 13.28 -7.14
N ALA A 155 -0.72 14.53 -7.49
CA ALA A 155 0.12 15.38 -6.65
C ALA A 155 -0.49 15.63 -5.27
N GLU A 156 -1.81 15.86 -5.18
CA GLU A 156 -2.50 16.09 -3.90
C GLU A 156 -2.47 14.86 -3.01
N GLU A 157 -2.66 13.67 -3.57
CA GLU A 157 -2.60 12.40 -2.83
C GLU A 157 -1.19 12.09 -2.34
N LEU A 158 -0.16 12.41 -3.13
CA LEU A 158 1.23 12.26 -2.72
C LEU A 158 1.61 13.26 -1.62
N ASP A 159 1.14 14.50 -1.71
CA ASP A 159 1.33 15.51 -0.64
C ASP A 159 0.62 15.09 0.65
N ALA A 160 -0.60 14.56 0.55
CA ALA A 160 -1.32 14.02 1.70
C ALA A 160 -0.61 12.79 2.30
N ALA A 161 0.00 11.95 1.48
CA ALA A 161 0.81 10.82 1.96
C ALA A 161 2.03 11.30 2.75
N ARG A 162 2.76 12.32 2.26
CA ARG A 162 3.89 12.92 2.99
C ARG A 162 3.45 13.45 4.35
N ALA A 163 2.36 14.21 4.39
CA ALA A 163 1.82 14.78 5.62
C ALA A 163 1.39 13.69 6.61
N ALA A 164 0.71 12.64 6.12
CA ALA A 164 0.27 11.51 6.93
C ALA A 164 1.46 10.75 7.53
N VAL A 165 2.47 10.43 6.73
CA VAL A 165 3.67 9.72 7.20
C VAL A 165 4.42 10.53 8.25
N ALA A 166 4.59 11.84 8.05
CA ALA A 166 5.23 12.73 9.03
C ALA A 166 4.46 12.75 10.36
N GLU A 167 3.12 12.84 10.30
CA GLU A 167 2.26 12.77 11.49
C GLU A 167 2.38 11.44 12.21
N PHE A 168 2.30 10.32 11.48
CA PHE A 168 2.39 8.99 12.07
C PHE A 168 3.76 8.75 12.71
N LEU A 169 4.82 9.17 12.05
CA LEU A 169 6.19 9.04 12.58
C LEU A 169 6.37 9.82 13.89
N SER A 170 5.68 10.94 14.07
CA SER A 170 5.73 11.72 15.32
C SER A 170 5.19 10.96 16.53
N LYS A 171 4.48 9.85 16.32
CA LYS A 171 3.93 8.97 17.36
C LYS A 171 4.87 7.79 17.71
N ALA A 172 5.99 7.67 17.02
CA ALA A 172 6.92 6.54 17.13
C ALA A 172 7.68 6.50 18.48
#